data_5e82c491fecf3f71566f3f1ec7294303
#
_entry.id   5e82c491fecf3f71566f3f1ec7294303
#
_cell.length_a   1.000
_cell.length_b   1.000
_cell.length_c   1.000
_cell.angle_alpha   90.00
_cell.angle_beta   90.00
_cell.angle_gamma   90.00
#
_symmetry.space_group_name_H-M   'P 1'
#
loop_
_entity.id
_entity.type
_entity.pdbx_description
1 polymer ?
#
loop_
_entity_poly.entity_id
_entity_poly.type
_entity_poly.pdbx_seq_one_letter_code
_entity_poly.pdbx_strand_id
1 'polypeptide(L)'
;MSLVNLRYYRPGKFFGDERADSLETQVLMPIENPIEMGHDLTALVSQLQSDPIYPPLFQDAFGSTEVTKERLSRALAQFIRSLVSVGSRFDQGRAEVASVLEPFPNFSEQANYGKQQFFGRARCSECHLPETDGKTGAARQSAFFQLEGPLVNGIDSDSDQVDGGVGAVTSKESEWGRFKSTSLRNV
;
A
#
# COMPACT_ATOMS: atom_id res chain seq x y z
N MET A 1 -0.82 0.55 -6.84
CA MET A 1 -0.76 0.58 -5.35
C MET A 1 0.68 0.84 -4.92
N SER A 2 0.92 1.71 -3.92
CA SER A 2 2.27 1.89 -3.35
C SER A 2 2.70 0.61 -2.63
N LEU A 3 3.98 0.22 -2.79
CA LEU A 3 4.56 -0.94 -2.11
C LEU A 3 5.31 -0.56 -0.81
N VAL A 4 5.51 0.73 -0.58
CA VAL A 4 6.27 1.22 0.57
C VAL A 4 5.42 1.13 1.84
N ASN A 5 6.06 0.75 2.94
CA ASN A 5 5.49 0.64 4.29
C ASN A 5 4.38 -0.42 4.47
N LEU A 6 4.14 -1.30 3.52
CA LEU A 6 3.04 -2.27 3.59
C LEU A 6 3.11 -3.20 4.81
N ARG A 7 4.27 -3.36 5.45
CA ARG A 7 4.39 -4.10 6.73
C ARG A 7 3.53 -3.51 7.86
N TYR A 8 3.18 -2.23 7.77
CA TYR A 8 2.37 -1.53 8.78
C TYR A 8 0.89 -1.47 8.41
N TYR A 9 0.51 -1.94 7.20
CA TYR A 9 -0.85 -1.88 6.71
C TYR A 9 -1.74 -2.94 7.35
N ARG A 10 -2.60 -2.52 8.28
CA ARG A 10 -3.44 -3.40 9.11
C ARG A 10 -4.60 -4.07 8.39
N PRO A 11 -5.33 -3.40 7.48
CA PRO A 11 -6.49 -4.04 6.87
C PRO A 11 -6.13 -5.32 6.12
N GLY A 12 -4.88 -5.46 5.66
CA GLY A 12 -4.38 -6.67 5.03
C GLY A 12 -5.01 -6.99 3.68
N LYS A 13 -5.76 -6.06 3.12
CA LYS A 13 -6.36 -6.18 1.80
C LYS A 13 -5.65 -5.29 0.80
N PHE A 14 -5.31 -5.82 -0.35
CA PHE A 14 -4.41 -5.20 -1.32
C PHE A 14 -5.10 -4.95 -2.67
N PHE A 15 -4.46 -4.15 -3.53
CA PHE A 15 -5.00 -3.42 -4.68
C PHE A 15 -5.96 -2.29 -4.28
N GLY A 16 -6.43 -1.51 -5.26
CA GLY A 16 -7.36 -0.40 -5.04
C GLY A 16 -8.77 -0.87 -4.67
N ASP A 17 -9.15 -2.00 -5.21
CA ASP A 17 -10.44 -2.68 -5.05
C ASP A 17 -10.46 -3.76 -3.94
N GLU A 18 -9.35 -3.92 -3.21
CA GLU A 18 -9.21 -4.89 -2.12
C GLU A 18 -9.35 -6.38 -2.53
N ARG A 19 -9.13 -6.71 -3.81
CA ARG A 19 -9.30 -8.08 -4.33
C ARG A 19 -8.29 -9.11 -3.83
N ALA A 20 -7.18 -8.70 -3.23
CA ALA A 20 -6.23 -9.61 -2.60
C ALA A 20 -6.30 -9.49 -1.07
N ASP A 21 -6.50 -10.59 -0.39
CA ASP A 21 -6.70 -10.72 1.06
C ASP A 21 -5.40 -10.86 1.86
N SER A 22 -4.26 -10.94 1.17
CA SER A 22 -2.93 -11.02 1.76
C SER A 22 -1.88 -10.45 0.81
N LEU A 23 -0.72 -10.09 1.34
CA LEU A 23 0.39 -9.65 0.51
C LEU A 23 0.95 -10.82 -0.31
N GLU A 24 0.90 -12.02 0.25
CA GLU A 24 1.29 -13.27 -0.41
C GLU A 24 0.41 -13.57 -1.64
N THR A 25 -0.88 -13.31 -1.55
CA THR A 25 -1.79 -13.38 -2.69
C THR A 25 -1.50 -12.26 -3.70
N GLN A 26 -1.35 -11.05 -3.21
CA GLN A 26 -1.13 -9.86 -4.05
C GLN A 26 0.08 -9.98 -4.95
N VAL A 27 1.21 -10.49 -4.46
CA VAL A 27 2.47 -10.54 -5.23
C VAL A 27 2.45 -11.53 -6.39
N LEU A 28 1.56 -12.51 -6.37
CA LEU A 28 1.42 -13.49 -7.45
C LEU A 28 0.48 -13.01 -8.57
N MET A 29 -0.54 -12.23 -8.23
CA MET A 29 -1.56 -11.83 -9.20
C MET A 29 -1.02 -11.06 -10.41
N PRO A 30 -0.09 -10.10 -10.29
CA PRO A 30 0.49 -9.41 -11.44
C PRO A 30 1.31 -10.32 -12.35
N ILE A 31 1.86 -11.42 -11.82
CA ILE A 31 2.65 -12.38 -12.59
C ILE A 31 1.74 -13.13 -13.58
N GLU A 32 0.57 -13.57 -13.14
CA GLU A 32 -0.39 -14.33 -13.96
C GLU A 32 -1.27 -13.42 -14.83
N ASN A 33 -1.44 -12.16 -14.46
CA ASN A 33 -2.34 -11.25 -15.17
C ASN A 33 -1.84 -10.97 -16.59
N PRO A 34 -2.63 -11.31 -17.64
CA PRO A 34 -2.21 -11.16 -19.05
C PRO A 34 -2.01 -9.70 -19.48
N ILE A 35 -2.60 -8.74 -18.76
CA ILE A 35 -2.41 -7.31 -19.03
C ILE A 35 -1.11 -6.78 -18.39
N GLU A 36 -0.58 -7.51 -17.37
CA GLU A 36 0.65 -7.15 -16.68
C GLU A 36 1.82 -8.02 -17.17
N MET A 37 2.18 -9.11 -16.45
CA MET A 37 3.31 -9.97 -16.86
C MET A 37 2.88 -11.15 -17.75
N GLY A 38 1.66 -11.66 -17.60
CA GLY A 38 1.08 -12.72 -18.40
C GLY A 38 1.89 -14.03 -18.35
N HIS A 39 2.54 -14.32 -17.22
CA HIS A 39 3.42 -15.48 -17.11
C HIS A 39 2.77 -16.60 -16.28
N ASP A 40 2.90 -17.84 -16.75
CA ASP A 40 2.41 -18.99 -16.01
C ASP A 40 3.26 -19.24 -14.75
N LEU A 41 2.64 -19.28 -13.58
CA LEU A 41 3.34 -19.48 -12.31
C LEU A 41 3.98 -20.87 -12.17
N THR A 42 3.43 -21.89 -12.82
CA THR A 42 4.01 -23.25 -12.80
C THR A 42 5.29 -23.27 -13.63
N ALA A 43 5.25 -22.63 -14.79
CA ALA A 43 6.44 -22.46 -15.63
C ALA A 43 7.52 -21.63 -14.90
N LEU A 44 7.15 -20.54 -14.24
CA LEU A 44 8.07 -19.72 -13.45
C LEU A 44 8.74 -20.53 -12.34
N VAL A 45 7.96 -21.28 -11.55
CA VAL A 45 8.49 -22.14 -10.47
C VAL A 45 9.48 -23.16 -11.03
N SER A 46 9.17 -23.78 -12.17
CA SER A 46 10.06 -24.74 -12.84
C SER A 46 11.35 -24.10 -13.34
N GLN A 47 11.28 -22.89 -13.88
CA GLN A 47 12.44 -22.11 -14.30
C GLN A 47 13.34 -21.77 -13.11
N LEU A 48 12.77 -21.24 -12.02
CA LEU A 48 13.53 -20.91 -10.81
C LEU A 48 14.14 -22.17 -10.16
N GLN A 49 13.43 -23.30 -10.16
CA GLN A 49 13.96 -24.56 -9.66
C GLN A 49 15.16 -25.07 -10.46
N SER A 50 15.15 -24.82 -11.77
CA SER A 50 16.21 -25.28 -12.68
C SER A 50 17.42 -24.33 -12.72
N ASP A 51 17.27 -23.11 -12.30
CA ASP A 51 18.36 -22.12 -12.24
C ASP A 51 19.24 -22.40 -11.01
N PRO A 52 20.57 -22.57 -11.18
CA PRO A 52 21.46 -22.91 -10.06
C PRO A 52 21.54 -21.86 -8.95
N ILE A 53 21.06 -20.65 -9.19
CA ILE A 53 21.11 -19.54 -8.23
C ILE A 53 20.04 -19.68 -7.14
N TYR A 54 18.80 -20.07 -7.52
CA TYR A 54 17.66 -20.00 -6.60
C TYR A 54 17.60 -21.13 -5.57
N PRO A 55 17.80 -22.42 -5.88
CA PRO A 55 17.68 -23.49 -4.89
C PRO A 55 18.54 -23.28 -3.62
N PRO A 56 19.81 -22.82 -3.70
CA PRO A 56 20.58 -22.49 -2.52
C PRO A 56 19.96 -21.34 -1.68
N LEU A 57 19.42 -20.31 -2.34
CA LEU A 57 18.74 -19.21 -1.63
C LEU A 57 17.47 -19.69 -0.93
N PHE A 58 16.72 -20.59 -1.55
CA PHE A 58 15.56 -21.22 -0.94
C PHE A 58 15.94 -22.12 0.24
N GLN A 59 17.07 -22.83 0.15
CA GLN A 59 17.61 -23.60 1.27
C GLN A 59 17.91 -22.70 2.47
N ASP A 60 18.55 -21.57 2.24
CA ASP A 60 18.89 -20.61 3.32
C ASP A 60 17.64 -19.96 3.94
N ALA A 61 16.65 -19.63 3.11
CA ALA A 61 15.43 -18.94 3.57
C ALA A 61 14.38 -19.87 4.19
N PHE A 62 14.27 -21.12 3.71
CA PHE A 62 13.16 -22.04 4.03
C PHE A 62 13.61 -23.40 4.54
N GLY A 63 14.91 -23.69 4.60
CA GLY A 63 15.45 -24.98 5.01
C GLY A 63 15.29 -26.10 3.95
N SER A 64 15.02 -25.75 2.69
CA SER A 64 14.83 -26.69 1.59
C SER A 64 15.14 -26.03 0.25
N THR A 65 15.79 -26.77 -0.65
CA THR A 65 16.10 -26.32 -2.01
C THR A 65 14.88 -26.27 -2.95
N GLU A 66 13.73 -26.75 -2.50
CA GLU A 66 12.52 -26.82 -3.29
C GLU A 66 11.90 -25.44 -3.48
N VAL A 67 11.68 -25.05 -4.73
CA VAL A 67 10.96 -23.83 -5.11
C VAL A 67 9.47 -24.15 -5.28
N THR A 68 8.62 -23.46 -4.52
CA THR A 68 7.16 -23.59 -4.64
C THR A 68 6.49 -22.22 -4.77
N LYS A 69 5.27 -22.19 -5.31
CA LYS A 69 4.46 -20.96 -5.36
C LYS A 69 4.36 -20.29 -3.99
N GLU A 70 4.11 -21.08 -2.96
CA GLU A 70 3.97 -20.58 -1.59
C GLU A 70 5.26 -19.93 -1.08
N ARG A 71 6.40 -20.60 -1.25
CA ARG A 71 7.71 -20.05 -0.83
C ARG A 71 8.08 -18.83 -1.64
N LEU A 72 7.82 -18.84 -2.95
CA LEU A 72 8.01 -17.68 -3.82
C LEU A 72 7.18 -16.49 -3.35
N SER A 73 5.88 -16.70 -3.08
CA SER A 73 5.00 -15.62 -2.60
C SER A 73 5.47 -15.06 -1.25
N ARG A 74 5.89 -15.92 -0.32
CA ARG A 74 6.44 -15.50 0.97
C ARG A 74 7.74 -14.70 0.82
N ALA A 75 8.65 -15.13 -0.06
CA ALA A 75 9.89 -14.40 -0.31
C ALA A 75 9.62 -12.99 -0.88
N LEU A 76 8.75 -12.90 -1.90
CA LEU A 76 8.35 -11.62 -2.49
C LEU A 76 7.62 -10.73 -1.48
N ALA A 77 6.68 -11.28 -0.71
CA ALA A 77 5.96 -10.54 0.31
C ALA A 77 6.90 -10.00 1.41
N GLN A 78 7.91 -10.78 1.83
CA GLN A 78 8.91 -10.31 2.79
C GLN A 78 9.82 -9.23 2.21
N PHE A 79 10.20 -9.34 0.94
CA PHE A 79 10.92 -8.27 0.27
C PHE A 79 10.10 -6.97 0.28
N ILE A 80 8.83 -7.02 -0.09
CA ILE A 80 7.95 -5.84 -0.05
C ILE A 80 7.80 -5.31 1.38
N ARG A 81 7.65 -6.18 2.39
CA ARG A 81 7.62 -5.75 3.80
C ARG A 81 8.92 -5.07 4.27
N SER A 82 10.04 -5.33 3.60
CA SER A 82 11.30 -4.65 3.89
C SER A 82 11.38 -3.24 3.33
N LEU A 83 10.51 -2.87 2.39
CA LEU A 83 10.46 -1.54 1.80
C LEU A 83 9.84 -0.54 2.79
N VAL A 84 10.68 0.00 3.65
CA VAL A 84 10.29 0.95 4.69
C VAL A 84 10.83 2.34 4.36
N SER A 85 9.92 3.31 4.30
CA SER A 85 10.24 4.73 4.13
C SER A 85 9.83 5.49 5.39
N VAL A 86 10.82 5.87 6.18
CA VAL A 86 10.68 6.66 7.41
C VAL A 86 11.80 7.71 7.46
N GLY A 87 11.63 8.72 8.28
CA GLY A 87 12.66 9.76 8.42
C GLY A 87 12.62 10.83 7.31
N SER A 88 11.49 10.97 6.60
CA SER A 88 11.29 12.08 5.68
C SER A 88 11.32 13.43 6.41
N ARG A 89 11.46 14.54 5.65
CA ARG A 89 11.38 15.89 6.25
C ARG A 89 10.07 16.10 7.02
N PHE A 90 8.97 15.47 6.57
CA PHE A 90 7.70 15.49 7.30
C PHE A 90 7.83 14.75 8.63
N ASP A 91 8.40 13.55 8.66
CA ASP A 91 8.55 12.76 9.89
C ASP A 91 9.43 13.49 10.91
N GLN A 92 10.54 14.09 10.46
CA GLN A 92 11.43 14.89 11.29
C GLN A 92 10.70 16.09 11.91
N GLY A 93 10.04 16.91 11.08
CA GLY A 93 9.30 18.07 11.57
C GLY A 93 8.13 17.70 12.47
N ARG A 94 7.44 16.59 12.17
CA ARG A 94 6.35 16.09 13.01
C ARG A 94 6.82 15.68 14.42
N ALA A 95 8.01 15.14 14.53
CA ALA A 95 8.58 14.73 15.81
C ALA A 95 8.94 15.92 16.73
N GLU A 96 9.08 17.11 16.18
CA GLU A 96 9.48 18.33 16.92
C GLU A 96 8.29 19.15 17.43
N VAL A 97 7.05 18.79 17.09
CA VAL A 97 5.85 19.56 17.45
C VAL A 97 4.79 18.67 18.11
N ALA A 98 3.92 19.26 18.91
CA ALA A 98 2.85 18.53 19.59
C ALA A 98 1.71 18.14 18.64
N SER A 99 1.41 18.96 17.64
CA SER A 99 0.34 18.72 16.67
C SER A 99 0.85 18.84 15.23
N VAL A 100 0.32 18.01 14.34
CA VAL A 100 0.59 18.10 12.89
C VAL A 100 0.16 19.46 12.30
N LEU A 101 -0.74 20.19 12.97
CA LEU A 101 -1.20 21.50 12.53
C LEU A 101 -0.20 22.62 12.83
N GLU A 102 0.70 22.42 13.80
CA GLU A 102 1.74 23.38 14.12
C GLU A 102 2.78 23.49 13.00
N PRO A 103 3.36 24.69 12.77
CA PRO A 103 4.44 24.83 11.81
C PRO A 103 5.62 23.91 12.13
N PHE A 104 6.12 23.19 11.13
CA PHE A 104 7.31 22.35 11.31
C PHE A 104 8.57 23.22 11.20
N PRO A 105 9.49 23.14 12.18
CA PRO A 105 10.71 23.97 12.20
C PRO A 105 11.63 23.74 11.01
N ASN A 106 11.63 22.53 10.45
CA ASN A 106 12.46 22.15 9.31
C ASN A 106 11.79 22.40 7.93
N PHE A 107 10.59 23.01 7.92
CA PHE A 107 9.88 23.40 6.70
C PHE A 107 10.08 24.90 6.42
N SER A 108 10.15 25.28 5.15
CA SER A 108 10.04 26.68 4.76
C SER A 108 8.65 27.23 5.05
N GLU A 109 8.48 28.55 5.06
CA GLU A 109 7.16 29.18 5.18
C GLU A 109 6.18 28.68 4.13
N GLN A 110 6.64 28.55 2.87
CA GLN A 110 5.83 28.03 1.78
C GLN A 110 5.41 26.57 2.02
N ALA A 111 6.31 25.72 2.51
CA ALA A 111 6.01 24.32 2.82
C ALA A 111 5.02 24.20 4.00
N ASN A 112 5.17 25.03 5.03
CA ASN A 112 4.21 25.11 6.13
C ASN A 112 2.85 25.64 5.67
N TYR A 113 2.81 26.61 4.76
CA TYR A 113 1.58 27.08 4.14
C TYR A 113 0.90 25.95 3.34
N GLY A 114 1.65 25.20 2.51
CA GLY A 114 1.13 24.04 1.78
C GLY A 114 0.57 22.99 2.73
N LYS A 115 1.28 22.69 3.83
CA LYS A 115 0.80 21.79 4.88
C LYS A 115 -0.51 22.29 5.51
N GLN A 116 -0.62 23.57 5.79
CA GLN A 116 -1.85 24.17 6.30
C GLN A 116 -3.02 24.02 5.30
N GLN A 117 -2.78 24.18 3.99
CA GLN A 117 -3.80 23.96 2.97
C GLN A 117 -4.23 22.49 2.92
N PHE A 118 -3.28 21.55 3.00
CA PHE A 118 -3.54 20.11 2.99
C PHE A 118 -4.49 19.67 4.11
N PHE A 119 -4.28 20.19 5.33
CA PHE A 119 -5.12 19.88 6.49
C PHE A 119 -6.35 20.80 6.62
N GLY A 120 -6.40 21.89 5.86
CA GLY A 120 -7.45 22.92 5.92
C GLY A 120 -8.28 22.99 4.65
N ARG A 121 -8.20 24.13 3.95
CA ARG A 121 -9.10 24.45 2.83
C ARG A 121 -9.10 23.43 1.69
N ALA A 122 -7.96 22.81 1.39
CA ALA A 122 -7.86 21.84 0.30
C ALA A 122 -8.47 20.47 0.66
N ARG A 123 -8.75 20.21 1.95
CA ARG A 123 -9.41 19.00 2.46
C ARG A 123 -8.72 17.68 2.06
N CYS A 124 -7.45 17.72 1.66
CA CYS A 124 -6.71 16.53 1.22
C CYS A 124 -6.59 15.49 2.35
N SER A 125 -6.49 15.97 3.59
CA SER A 125 -6.41 15.11 4.78
C SER A 125 -7.68 14.29 5.05
N GLU A 126 -8.81 14.58 4.42
CA GLU A 126 -10.01 13.78 4.57
C GLU A 126 -9.88 12.40 3.93
N CYS A 127 -9.07 12.28 2.89
CA CYS A 127 -8.76 11.00 2.24
C CYS A 127 -7.33 10.52 2.49
N HIS A 128 -6.41 11.44 2.78
CA HIS A 128 -4.99 11.18 2.99
C HIS A 128 -4.56 11.59 4.39
N LEU A 129 -5.23 11.04 5.41
CA LEU A 129 -4.99 11.40 6.79
C LEU A 129 -3.71 10.76 7.32
N PRO A 130 -2.70 11.53 7.76
CA PRO A 130 -1.53 11.01 8.44
C PRO A 130 -1.78 10.73 9.93
N GLU A 131 -2.81 11.34 10.51
CA GLU A 131 -3.08 11.30 11.95
C GLU A 131 -4.56 11.59 12.23
N THR A 132 -5.23 10.73 13.02
CA THR A 132 -6.51 11.05 13.66
C THR A 132 -6.23 11.41 15.10
N ASP A 133 -6.82 12.40 15.67
CA ASP A 133 -6.95 12.79 17.09
C ASP A 133 -5.75 12.69 18.05
N GLY A 134 -4.59 12.29 17.64
CA GLY A 134 -3.35 12.28 18.46
C GLY A 134 -3.27 11.26 19.60
N LYS A 135 -4.19 10.32 19.72
CA LYS A 135 -4.20 9.44 20.92
C LYS A 135 -3.78 7.99 20.74
N THR A 136 -4.00 7.32 19.64
CA THR A 136 -3.69 5.87 19.59
C THR A 136 -3.40 5.26 18.22
N GLY A 137 -3.34 6.01 17.17
CA GLY A 137 -3.11 5.52 15.81
C GLY A 137 -2.10 6.32 15.01
N ALA A 138 -1.67 7.42 15.56
CA ALA A 138 -0.90 8.46 14.90
C ALA A 138 0.34 7.96 14.15
N ALA A 139 1.16 7.15 14.80
CA ALA A 139 2.39 6.64 14.20
C ALA A 139 2.15 5.72 12.99
N ARG A 140 1.00 5.07 12.92
CA ARG A 140 0.69 4.12 11.83
C ARG A 140 0.03 4.79 10.64
N GLN A 141 -0.89 5.72 10.88
CA GLN A 141 -1.53 6.48 9.81
C GLN A 141 -0.53 7.39 9.11
N SER A 142 0.41 7.96 9.86
CA SER A 142 1.55 8.68 9.31
C SER A 142 2.42 7.82 8.38
N ALA A 143 2.46 6.50 8.60
CA ALA A 143 3.22 5.60 7.73
C ALA A 143 2.67 5.53 6.30
N PHE A 144 1.40 5.85 6.08
CA PHE A 144 0.75 5.69 4.77
C PHE A 144 0.23 6.98 4.16
N PHE A 145 -0.22 7.95 4.95
CA PHE A 145 -1.01 9.07 4.44
C PHE A 145 -2.22 8.56 3.64
N GLN A 146 -3.00 7.69 4.26
CA GLN A 146 -4.10 6.97 3.63
C GLN A 146 -5.13 6.59 4.69
N LEU A 147 -6.42 6.60 4.35
CA LEU A 147 -7.46 6.02 5.18
C LEU A 147 -7.37 4.50 5.21
N GLU A 148 -7.79 3.89 6.32
CA GLU A 148 -7.78 2.42 6.48
C GLU A 148 -8.90 1.71 5.71
N GLY A 149 -9.94 2.41 5.27
CA GLY A 149 -11.06 1.84 4.54
C GLY A 149 -11.24 2.42 3.14
N PRO A 150 -11.92 1.67 2.24
CA PRO A 150 -12.27 2.14 0.92
C PRO A 150 -13.38 3.20 0.98
N LEU A 151 -13.29 4.18 0.10
CA LEU A 151 -14.27 5.27 -0.01
C LEU A 151 -14.62 5.54 -1.48
N VAL A 152 -15.73 6.20 -1.70
CA VAL A 152 -16.08 6.73 -3.02
C VAL A 152 -15.19 7.94 -3.29
N ASN A 153 -14.37 7.87 -4.34
CA ASN A 153 -13.39 8.90 -4.68
C ASN A 153 -13.97 10.06 -5.51
N GLY A 154 -15.20 9.89 -6.05
CA GLY A 154 -15.89 10.90 -6.86
C GLY A 154 -15.24 11.18 -8.22
N ILE A 155 -14.39 10.28 -8.72
CA ILE A 155 -13.71 10.44 -10.03
C ILE A 155 -14.63 10.01 -11.18
N ASP A 156 -15.35 8.89 -10.99
CA ASP A 156 -16.26 8.39 -12.00
C ASP A 156 -17.66 8.99 -11.83
N SER A 157 -18.38 9.21 -12.93
CA SER A 157 -19.76 9.61 -12.89
C SER A 157 -20.64 8.42 -12.45
N ASP A 158 -21.76 8.68 -11.79
CA ASP A 158 -22.73 7.64 -11.38
C ASP A 158 -23.30 6.87 -12.59
N SER A 159 -23.17 7.41 -13.79
CA SER A 159 -23.64 6.80 -15.04
C SER A 159 -22.64 5.90 -15.74
N ASP A 160 -21.33 6.05 -15.45
CA ASP A 160 -20.24 5.32 -16.12
C ASP A 160 -19.49 4.41 -15.16
N GLN A 161 -20.20 3.60 -14.39
CA GLN A 161 -19.61 2.67 -13.44
C GLN A 161 -18.93 1.47 -14.14
N VAL A 162 -17.92 1.76 -14.95
CA VAL A 162 -17.12 0.72 -15.62
C VAL A 162 -16.26 -0.07 -14.63
N ASP A 163 -15.80 0.59 -13.55
CA ASP A 163 -15.06 -0.05 -12.46
C ASP A 163 -15.85 0.02 -11.14
N GLY A 164 -16.40 -1.11 -10.75
CA GLY A 164 -17.18 -1.24 -9.52
C GLY A 164 -16.36 -1.22 -8.24
N GLY A 165 -15.02 -1.18 -8.34
CA GLY A 165 -14.13 -1.16 -7.17
C GLY A 165 -14.39 -2.33 -6.22
N VAL A 166 -14.42 -2.06 -4.92
CA VAL A 166 -14.69 -3.07 -3.89
C VAL A 166 -16.04 -3.76 -4.08
N GLY A 167 -17.06 -3.05 -4.56
CA GLY A 167 -18.37 -3.62 -4.82
C GLY A 167 -18.36 -4.72 -5.88
N ALA A 168 -17.52 -4.58 -6.92
CA ALA A 168 -17.36 -5.62 -7.93
C ALA A 168 -16.72 -6.90 -7.36
N VAL A 169 -15.83 -6.75 -6.37
CA VAL A 169 -15.16 -7.87 -5.70
C VAL A 169 -16.09 -8.56 -4.70
N THR A 170 -16.82 -7.78 -3.92
CA THR A 170 -17.66 -8.28 -2.83
C THR A 170 -19.10 -8.62 -3.25
N SER A 171 -19.52 -8.20 -4.45
CA SER A 171 -20.88 -8.29 -4.97
C SER A 171 -21.91 -7.53 -4.09
N LYS A 172 -21.48 -6.49 -3.37
CA LYS A 172 -22.34 -5.66 -2.53
C LYS A 172 -22.57 -4.30 -3.17
N GLU A 173 -23.81 -3.97 -3.45
CA GLU A 173 -24.21 -2.69 -4.05
C GLU A 173 -23.74 -1.47 -3.20
N SER A 174 -23.80 -1.59 -1.87
CA SER A 174 -23.36 -0.52 -0.95
C SER A 174 -21.85 -0.24 -0.97
N GLU A 175 -21.07 -1.14 -1.56
CA GLU A 175 -19.61 -1.02 -1.70
C GLU A 175 -19.19 -0.66 -3.14
N TRP A 176 -20.16 -0.49 -4.04
CA TRP A 176 -19.91 -0.16 -5.44
C TRP A 176 -19.27 1.23 -5.59
N GLY A 177 -18.24 1.33 -6.44
CA GLY A 177 -17.50 2.56 -6.64
C GLY A 177 -16.57 2.96 -5.49
N ARG A 178 -16.38 2.08 -4.49
CA ARG A 178 -15.45 2.31 -3.40
C ARG A 178 -14.05 1.81 -3.75
N PHE A 179 -13.06 2.65 -3.48
CA PHE A 179 -11.65 2.34 -3.70
C PHE A 179 -10.83 2.77 -2.49
N LYS A 180 -9.71 2.11 -2.28
CA LYS A 180 -8.72 2.57 -1.31
C LYS A 180 -8.12 3.89 -1.79
N SER A 181 -7.97 4.84 -0.88
CA SER A 181 -7.13 6.01 -1.12
C SER A 181 -5.67 5.56 -1.29
N THR A 182 -4.93 6.22 -2.18
CA THR A 182 -3.52 5.91 -2.40
C THR A 182 -2.65 6.51 -1.29
N SER A 183 -1.59 5.79 -0.92
CA SER A 183 -0.58 6.33 -0.02
C SER A 183 0.16 7.50 -0.66
N LEU A 184 0.43 8.55 0.12
CA LEU A 184 1.26 9.69 -0.29
C LEU A 184 2.71 9.55 0.18
N ARG A 185 3.14 8.37 0.58
CA ARG A 185 4.56 8.11 0.86
C ARG A 185 5.35 7.93 -0.42
N ASN A 186 6.46 8.64 -0.55
CA ASN A 186 7.37 8.62 -1.71
C ASN A 186 6.71 9.07 -3.03
N VAL A 187 5.82 10.06 -2.96
CA VAL A 187 5.27 10.75 -4.13
C VAL A 187 6.03 12.03 -4.40
#